data_e8eb442618279d979d64f88fb4819f06
#
_entry.id   e8eb442618279d979d64f88fb4819f06
#
_cell.length_a   1.000
_cell.length_b   1.000
_cell.length_c   1.000
_cell.angle_alpha   90.00
_cell.angle_beta   90.00
_cell.angle_gamma   90.00
#
_symmetry.space_group_name_H-M   'P 1'
#
loop_
_entity.id
_entity.type
_entity.pdbx_description
1 polymer ?
#
loop_
_entity_poly.entity_id
_entity_poly.type
_entity_poly.pdbx_seq_one_letter_code
_entity_poly.pdbx_strand_id
1 'polypeptide(L)'
;MADHTVSRVVIVGGGTAGWNAAALLTRTLSKVVSVTLVESDDIGIVGVGEATIPPIINFNNALGFQESEFLKATQGSIKLGIQFENWGQEGDSYMHAFGNIGKDFAFCTFHNFWLRSQQEGIESDFWDFSLNYQTAKRNKFAKLQQLPGTDLAGLSYAYHFDAGLYAKYLRGFCEAQGVKRFEGIVNRVHQCSESGFIQSVELESGLVVEGDLFLDCSGFRGLLIEQALETGYEEWGHWLPCDRAMAVPTVSTDEVRPYTRSIAHKAGWQWNIPLQHRTGNGHVYCSDYISDDEARQVLLDHLEGEPLAEPRSIPFKTGRRKKQWNKNCISFGLASGFLEPLESTSIHLIQAGLRRLVQHFPHNGIKEAEVDEFNRQSKIEFEHIRDFIILHYKVTQRTDSQFWIDCRNMDIPDSLAHRIELFKSSGKVFKENDELFHEIAWQQVMIGQRLVPEDYHPLAHCISGDQLQGLLRDLKSLIRSTVDKLPTHDAFLKAQ
;
A
#
# COMPACT_ATOMS: atom_id res chain seq x y z
N MET A 1 -7.03 -39.16 -21.51
CA MET A 1 -7.21 -37.72 -21.21
C MET A 1 -5.82 -37.18 -20.98
N ALA A 2 -5.38 -36.15 -21.72
CA ALA A 2 -4.08 -35.53 -21.47
C ALA A 2 -4.09 -34.97 -20.04
N ASP A 3 -3.02 -35.21 -19.32
CA ASP A 3 -2.83 -34.67 -17.98
C ASP A 3 -2.69 -33.15 -18.09
N HIS A 4 -3.73 -32.41 -17.72
CA HIS A 4 -3.77 -30.95 -17.76
C HIS A 4 -3.37 -30.33 -16.40
N THR A 5 -2.72 -31.10 -15.54
CA THR A 5 -2.29 -30.66 -14.22
C THR A 5 -1.22 -29.58 -14.36
N VAL A 6 -1.42 -28.43 -13.69
CA VAL A 6 -0.38 -27.38 -13.59
C VAL A 6 0.71 -27.86 -12.63
N SER A 7 1.90 -28.10 -13.15
CA SER A 7 3.04 -28.59 -12.38
C SER A 7 4.30 -27.71 -12.49
N ARG A 8 4.36 -26.85 -13.54
CA ARG A 8 5.49 -25.95 -13.79
C ARG A 8 5.02 -24.51 -13.80
N VAL A 9 5.44 -23.73 -12.81
CA VAL A 9 5.16 -22.30 -12.74
C VAL A 9 6.42 -21.53 -13.13
N VAL A 10 6.29 -20.64 -14.12
CA VAL A 10 7.37 -19.77 -14.58
C VAL A 10 7.03 -18.32 -14.21
N ILE A 11 7.92 -17.69 -13.46
CA ILE A 11 7.80 -16.28 -13.04
C ILE A 11 8.76 -15.47 -13.90
N VAL A 12 8.27 -14.42 -14.56
CA VAL A 12 9.08 -13.52 -15.38
C VAL A 12 9.20 -12.17 -14.70
N GLY A 13 10.39 -11.85 -14.23
CA GLY A 13 10.72 -10.64 -13.48
C GLY A 13 11.11 -10.92 -12.04
N GLY A 14 12.29 -10.43 -11.64
CA GLY A 14 12.93 -10.66 -10.32
C GLY A 14 12.86 -9.50 -9.34
N GLY A 15 11.93 -8.58 -9.53
CA GLY A 15 11.64 -7.53 -8.55
C GLY A 15 10.85 -8.05 -7.35
N THR A 16 10.38 -7.12 -6.51
CA THR A 16 9.57 -7.43 -5.32
C THR A 16 8.40 -8.39 -5.63
N ALA A 17 7.68 -8.18 -6.75
CA ALA A 17 6.54 -9.02 -7.12
C ALA A 17 6.94 -10.47 -7.41
N GLY A 18 7.98 -10.67 -8.24
CA GLY A 18 8.42 -12.01 -8.63
C GLY A 18 8.96 -12.83 -7.45
N TRP A 19 9.78 -12.22 -6.61
CA TRP A 19 10.32 -12.92 -5.44
C TRP A 19 9.27 -13.17 -4.34
N ASN A 20 8.27 -12.29 -4.15
CA ASN A 20 7.09 -12.59 -3.29
C ASN A 20 6.31 -13.79 -3.85
N ALA A 21 6.10 -13.84 -5.18
CA ALA A 21 5.42 -14.96 -5.82
C ALA A 21 6.19 -16.27 -5.64
N ALA A 22 7.50 -16.26 -5.92
CA ALA A 22 8.35 -17.44 -5.71
C ALA A 22 8.32 -17.93 -4.27
N ALA A 23 8.44 -17.01 -3.30
CA ALA A 23 8.45 -17.33 -1.88
C ALA A 23 7.12 -17.98 -1.42
N LEU A 24 5.98 -17.39 -1.78
CA LEU A 24 4.69 -17.92 -1.36
C LEU A 24 4.38 -19.27 -2.02
N LEU A 25 4.58 -19.39 -3.33
CA LEU A 25 4.32 -20.64 -4.05
C LEU A 25 5.22 -21.79 -3.55
N THR A 26 6.50 -21.50 -3.34
CA THR A 26 7.42 -22.51 -2.80
C THR A 26 7.04 -22.92 -1.39
N ARG A 27 6.65 -21.96 -0.54
CA ARG A 27 6.24 -22.25 0.83
C ARG A 27 4.97 -23.08 0.91
N THR A 28 4.00 -22.83 -0.01
CA THR A 28 2.66 -23.43 0.08
C THR A 28 2.47 -24.63 -0.85
N LEU A 29 3.09 -24.64 -2.04
CA LEU A 29 2.82 -25.58 -3.11
C LEU A 29 4.05 -26.39 -3.58
N SER A 30 5.18 -26.36 -2.88
CA SER A 30 6.43 -27.03 -3.31
C SER A 30 6.30 -28.53 -3.54
N LYS A 31 5.30 -29.18 -2.95
CA LYS A 31 5.02 -30.62 -3.18
C LYS A 31 4.19 -30.88 -4.45
N VAL A 32 3.64 -29.83 -5.05
CA VAL A 32 2.70 -29.90 -6.17
C VAL A 32 3.30 -29.29 -7.43
N VAL A 33 4.02 -28.17 -7.29
CA VAL A 33 4.57 -27.43 -8.42
C VAL A 33 6.07 -27.19 -8.28
N SER A 34 6.75 -27.15 -9.42
CA SER A 34 8.11 -26.61 -9.54
C SER A 34 8.03 -25.12 -9.90
N VAL A 35 8.81 -24.29 -9.22
CA VAL A 35 8.87 -22.85 -9.46
C VAL A 35 10.19 -22.50 -10.12
N THR A 36 10.10 -21.80 -11.25
CA THR A 36 11.24 -21.25 -11.99
C THR A 36 11.06 -19.75 -12.09
N LEU A 37 12.10 -18.98 -11.82
CA LEU A 37 12.11 -17.53 -11.96
C LEU A 37 13.14 -17.10 -13.01
N VAL A 38 12.72 -16.27 -13.95
CA VAL A 38 13.55 -15.67 -15.00
C VAL A 38 13.67 -14.18 -14.72
N GLU A 39 14.88 -13.67 -14.59
CA GLU A 39 15.18 -12.25 -14.39
C GLU A 39 16.52 -11.89 -15.04
N SER A 40 16.79 -10.60 -15.21
CA SER A 40 18.13 -10.12 -15.56
C SER A 40 18.63 -9.11 -14.55
N ASP A 41 19.87 -9.28 -14.11
CA ASP A 41 20.58 -8.34 -13.24
C ASP A 41 20.82 -6.98 -13.95
N ASP A 42 20.77 -6.94 -15.30
CA ASP A 42 20.87 -5.71 -16.11
C ASP A 42 19.60 -4.85 -16.02
N ILE A 43 18.46 -5.43 -15.63
CA ILE A 43 17.21 -4.71 -15.44
C ILE A 43 17.11 -4.32 -13.96
N GLY A 44 17.45 -3.06 -13.66
CA GLY A 44 17.43 -2.55 -12.30
C GLY A 44 16.03 -2.62 -11.66
N ILE A 45 15.99 -2.78 -10.34
CA ILE A 45 14.77 -2.70 -9.54
C ILE A 45 14.37 -1.23 -9.40
N VAL A 46 13.09 -0.91 -9.63
CA VAL A 46 12.52 0.38 -9.27
C VAL A 46 12.37 0.39 -7.74
N GLY A 47 13.45 0.74 -7.04
CA GLY A 47 13.50 0.70 -5.59
C GLY A 47 13.85 2.06 -5.00
N VAL A 48 12.90 2.69 -4.33
CA VAL A 48 13.05 4.04 -3.77
C VAL A 48 12.88 4.07 -2.24
N GLY A 49 12.82 2.92 -1.60
CA GLY A 49 12.32 2.73 -0.25
C GLY A 49 10.82 2.45 -0.30
N GLU A 50 10.42 1.34 0.28
CA GLU A 50 9.03 0.89 0.29
C GLU A 50 8.41 1.15 1.66
N ALA A 51 7.16 1.58 1.63
CA ALA A 51 6.29 1.61 2.79
C ALA A 51 5.18 0.59 2.61
N THR A 52 4.76 -0.03 3.70
CA THR A 52 3.73 -1.07 3.69
C THR A 52 2.58 -0.76 4.64
N ILE A 53 1.62 -1.66 4.70
CA ILE A 53 0.46 -1.62 5.60
C ILE A 53 0.37 -2.91 6.41
N PRO A 54 -0.37 -2.95 7.53
CA PRO A 54 -0.33 -4.05 8.50
C PRO A 54 -0.48 -5.48 7.97
N PRO A 55 -1.21 -5.77 6.87
CA PRO A 55 -1.30 -7.13 6.32
C PRO A 55 0.04 -7.80 5.98
N ILE A 56 1.13 -7.03 5.79
CA ILE A 56 2.47 -7.59 5.53
C ILE A 56 2.96 -8.48 6.66
N ILE A 57 2.56 -8.20 7.90
CA ILE A 57 2.95 -9.03 9.06
C ILE A 57 2.41 -10.45 8.90
N ASN A 58 1.15 -10.58 8.49
CA ASN A 58 0.53 -11.88 8.25
C ASN A 58 1.20 -12.63 7.09
N PHE A 59 1.58 -11.92 6.03
CA PHE A 59 2.30 -12.51 4.90
C PHE A 59 3.68 -13.01 5.32
N ASN A 60 4.47 -12.21 6.03
CA ASN A 60 5.79 -12.59 6.53
C ASN A 60 5.69 -13.77 7.51
N ASN A 61 4.69 -13.80 8.39
CA ASN A 61 4.43 -14.91 9.30
C ASN A 61 4.09 -16.21 8.54
N ALA A 62 3.30 -16.13 7.46
CA ALA A 62 2.99 -17.28 6.62
C ALA A 62 4.23 -17.85 5.92
N LEU A 63 5.19 -17.00 5.56
CA LEU A 63 6.50 -17.43 5.04
C LEU A 63 7.42 -17.98 6.14
N GLY A 64 7.14 -17.72 7.41
CA GLY A 64 7.94 -18.13 8.56
C GLY A 64 9.13 -17.20 8.84
N PHE A 65 9.07 -15.96 8.39
CA PHE A 65 10.13 -14.98 8.64
C PHE A 65 10.14 -14.54 10.10
N GLN A 66 11.36 -14.46 10.67
CA GLN A 66 11.57 -13.82 11.96
C GLN A 66 11.69 -12.30 11.76
N GLU A 67 10.89 -11.53 12.52
CA GLU A 67 10.81 -10.07 12.33
C GLU A 67 12.17 -9.38 12.52
N SER A 68 12.96 -9.80 13.53
CA SER A 68 14.29 -9.24 13.79
C SER A 68 15.25 -9.48 12.62
N GLU A 69 15.23 -10.67 12.04
CA GLU A 69 16.03 -11.00 10.84
C GLU A 69 15.57 -10.18 9.64
N PHE A 70 14.25 -10.07 9.46
CA PHE A 70 13.66 -9.28 8.38
C PHE A 70 14.06 -7.80 8.47
N LEU A 71 13.86 -7.16 9.64
CA LEU A 71 14.21 -5.75 9.84
C LEU A 71 15.70 -5.49 9.63
N LYS A 72 16.57 -6.40 10.10
CA LYS A 72 18.01 -6.30 9.92
C LYS A 72 18.41 -6.47 8.45
N ALA A 73 17.90 -7.50 7.78
CA ALA A 73 18.24 -7.81 6.39
C ALA A 73 17.77 -6.73 5.41
N THR A 74 16.64 -6.09 5.69
CA THR A 74 16.03 -5.09 4.82
C THR A 74 16.32 -3.66 5.23
N GLN A 75 17.10 -3.45 6.32
CA GLN A 75 17.33 -2.14 6.94
C GLN A 75 16.02 -1.41 7.24
N GLY A 76 15.02 -2.20 7.63
CA GLY A 76 13.65 -1.75 7.81
C GLY A 76 13.43 -0.97 9.09
N SER A 77 12.38 -0.16 9.11
CA SER A 77 11.87 0.53 10.29
C SER A 77 10.38 0.25 10.49
N ILE A 78 9.85 0.62 11.65
CA ILE A 78 8.43 0.44 11.94
C ILE A 78 7.62 1.59 11.32
N LYS A 79 6.40 1.25 10.88
CA LYS A 79 5.42 2.20 10.37
C LYS A 79 4.13 2.10 11.16
N LEU A 80 3.68 3.22 11.75
CA LEU A 80 2.45 3.33 12.54
C LEU A 80 1.32 4.05 11.80
N GLY A 81 1.62 4.67 10.67
CA GLY A 81 0.67 5.42 9.85
C GLY A 81 1.34 6.26 8.78
N ILE A 82 0.57 7.14 8.17
CA ILE A 82 1.01 8.10 7.16
C ILE A 82 0.59 9.50 7.64
N GLN A 83 1.56 10.39 7.78
CA GLN A 83 1.35 11.80 8.06
C GLN A 83 1.11 12.54 6.76
N PHE A 84 -0.05 13.16 6.63
CA PHE A 84 -0.42 14.02 5.51
C PHE A 84 -0.22 15.48 5.90
N GLU A 85 0.51 16.23 5.06
CA GLU A 85 0.83 17.63 5.30
C GLU A 85 0.40 18.48 4.10
N ASN A 86 -0.28 19.57 4.34
CA ASN A 86 -0.81 20.51 3.33
C ASN A 86 -1.89 19.92 2.39
N TRP A 87 -2.56 18.82 2.75
CA TRP A 87 -3.58 18.21 1.89
C TRP A 87 -4.95 18.89 1.98
N GLY A 88 -5.43 19.21 3.18
CA GLY A 88 -6.68 19.94 3.37
C GLY A 88 -6.52 21.40 2.94
N GLN A 89 -5.61 22.10 3.57
CA GLN A 89 -5.16 23.46 3.27
C GLN A 89 -3.65 23.55 3.51
N GLU A 90 -2.97 24.58 3.03
CA GLU A 90 -1.59 24.87 3.40
C GLU A 90 -1.47 25.06 4.91
N GLY A 91 -0.50 24.37 5.54
CA GLY A 91 -0.29 24.36 6.97
C GLY A 91 -1.05 23.26 7.73
N ASP A 92 -2.00 22.58 7.11
CA ASP A 92 -2.72 21.47 7.73
C ASP A 92 -1.82 20.23 7.88
N SER A 93 -2.12 19.47 8.92
CA SER A 93 -1.45 18.19 9.17
C SER A 93 -2.40 17.23 9.88
N TYR A 94 -2.57 16.05 9.31
CA TYR A 94 -3.30 14.95 9.92
C TYR A 94 -2.58 13.62 9.66
N MET A 95 -2.94 12.59 10.38
CA MET A 95 -2.37 11.24 10.15
C MET A 95 -3.47 10.24 9.84
N HIS A 96 -3.28 9.45 8.80
CA HIS A 96 -3.95 8.17 8.68
C HIS A 96 -3.13 7.17 9.53
N ALA A 97 -3.46 7.10 10.81
CA ALA A 97 -2.84 6.19 11.76
C ALA A 97 -3.45 4.79 11.64
N PHE A 98 -2.63 3.77 11.75
CA PHE A 98 -3.13 2.40 11.81
C PHE A 98 -3.86 2.14 13.14
N GLY A 99 -4.66 1.06 13.19
CA GLY A 99 -5.41 0.68 14.37
C GLY A 99 -6.67 1.52 14.60
N ASN A 100 -7.17 1.47 15.83
CA ASN A 100 -8.42 2.09 16.18
C ASN A 100 -8.22 3.48 16.78
N ILE A 101 -9.28 4.31 16.70
CA ILE A 101 -9.38 5.58 17.41
C ILE A 101 -10.54 5.47 18.39
N GLY A 102 -10.24 5.69 19.65
CA GLY A 102 -11.22 5.61 20.74
C GLY A 102 -11.73 4.21 21.02
N LYS A 103 -12.90 4.14 21.64
CA LYS A 103 -13.62 2.90 21.98
C LYS A 103 -15.07 3.01 21.56
N ASP A 104 -15.54 2.04 20.80
CA ASP A 104 -16.94 1.92 20.43
C ASP A 104 -17.78 1.43 21.61
N PHE A 105 -19.01 1.90 21.70
CA PHE A 105 -19.97 1.48 22.70
C PHE A 105 -21.22 0.88 22.03
N ALA A 106 -21.48 -0.39 22.31
CA ALA A 106 -22.57 -1.12 21.70
C ALA A 106 -22.60 -0.98 20.17
N PHE A 107 -23.61 -0.31 19.63
CA PHE A 107 -23.79 -0.09 18.20
C PHE A 107 -23.39 1.34 17.75
N CYS A 108 -22.71 2.10 18.62
CA CYS A 108 -22.29 3.47 18.33
C CYS A 108 -20.75 3.54 18.30
N THR A 109 -20.22 3.86 17.14
CA THR A 109 -18.78 4.04 16.93
C THR A 109 -18.28 5.32 17.59
N PHE A 110 -17.01 5.30 18.03
CA PHE A 110 -16.42 6.36 18.85
C PHE A 110 -16.50 7.75 18.21
N HIS A 111 -16.35 7.84 16.90
CA HIS A 111 -16.38 9.14 16.22
C HIS A 111 -17.68 9.92 16.44
N ASN A 112 -18.82 9.24 16.64
CA ASN A 112 -20.10 9.90 16.97
C ASN A 112 -20.07 10.57 18.35
N PHE A 113 -19.41 9.96 19.34
CA PHE A 113 -19.21 10.57 20.66
C PHE A 113 -18.28 11.77 20.56
N TRP A 114 -17.24 11.66 19.74
CA TRP A 114 -16.33 12.77 19.48
C TRP A 114 -17.03 13.93 18.74
N LEU A 115 -17.81 13.64 17.69
CA LEU A 115 -18.60 14.66 16.98
C LEU A 115 -19.58 15.38 17.93
N ARG A 116 -20.30 14.64 18.77
CA ARG A 116 -21.14 15.22 19.82
C ARG A 116 -20.33 16.13 20.73
N SER A 117 -19.14 15.71 21.17
CA SER A 117 -18.29 16.53 22.05
C SER A 117 -17.90 17.85 21.40
N GLN A 118 -17.61 17.86 20.09
CA GLN A 118 -17.31 19.09 19.35
C GLN A 118 -18.52 20.05 19.33
N GLN A 119 -19.74 19.53 19.12
CA GLN A 119 -20.97 20.34 19.16
C GLN A 119 -21.30 20.86 20.56
N GLU A 120 -20.95 20.11 21.60
CA GLU A 120 -21.09 20.54 23.02
C GLU A 120 -19.96 21.47 23.50
N GLY A 121 -18.98 21.81 22.62
CA GLY A 121 -17.87 22.71 22.93
C GLY A 121 -16.78 22.08 23.81
N ILE A 122 -16.70 20.75 23.86
CA ILE A 122 -15.62 20.02 24.53
C ILE A 122 -14.43 19.94 23.58
N GLU A 123 -13.41 20.76 23.83
CA GLU A 123 -12.21 20.78 22.98
C GLU A 123 -11.41 19.49 23.09
N SER A 124 -11.28 18.79 21.96
CA SER A 124 -10.42 17.61 21.83
C SER A 124 -10.06 17.39 20.37
N ASP A 125 -8.83 16.96 20.11
CA ASP A 125 -8.40 16.51 18.81
C ASP A 125 -8.84 15.04 18.62
N PHE A 126 -9.33 14.67 17.44
CA PHE A 126 -9.72 13.30 17.13
C PHE A 126 -8.57 12.30 17.35
N TRP A 127 -7.35 12.70 17.02
CA TRP A 127 -6.15 11.88 17.17
C TRP A 127 -5.62 11.78 18.60
N ASP A 128 -6.14 12.57 19.56
CA ASP A 128 -5.87 12.37 20.98
C ASP A 128 -6.26 10.96 21.49
N PHE A 129 -7.21 10.35 20.77
CA PHE A 129 -7.78 9.03 21.08
C PHE A 129 -7.19 7.90 20.23
N SER A 130 -6.15 8.16 19.46
CA SER A 130 -5.40 7.17 18.70
C SER A 130 -4.10 6.79 19.39
N LEU A 131 -3.99 5.53 19.87
CA LEU A 131 -2.74 5.02 20.44
C LEU A 131 -1.60 5.10 19.42
N ASN A 132 -1.86 4.71 18.17
CA ASN A 132 -0.89 4.72 17.09
C ASN A 132 -0.35 6.12 16.81
N TYR A 133 -1.25 7.11 16.65
CA TYR A 133 -0.86 8.50 16.43
C TYR A 133 -0.02 9.04 17.59
N GLN A 134 -0.48 8.87 18.80
CA GLN A 134 0.21 9.38 20.00
C GLN A 134 1.59 8.74 20.17
N THR A 135 1.74 7.47 19.80
CA THR A 135 3.01 6.74 19.80
C THR A 135 3.93 7.24 18.71
N ALA A 136 3.41 7.39 17.47
CA ALA A 136 4.15 7.88 16.31
C ALA A 136 4.71 9.29 16.54
N LYS A 137 3.87 10.22 17.01
CA LYS A 137 4.26 11.63 17.24
C LYS A 137 5.30 11.81 18.36
N ARG A 138 5.47 10.82 19.25
CA ARG A 138 6.51 10.81 20.29
C ARG A 138 7.72 9.94 19.92
N ASN A 139 7.79 9.50 18.68
CA ASN A 139 8.87 8.67 18.15
C ASN A 139 9.16 7.42 18.99
N LYS A 140 8.07 6.71 19.41
CA LYS A 140 8.12 5.54 20.27
C LYS A 140 7.57 4.31 19.58
N PHE A 141 7.96 3.13 20.06
CA PHE A 141 7.37 1.87 19.64
C PHE A 141 7.72 0.72 20.60
N ALA A 142 6.76 -0.15 20.83
CA ALA A 142 6.95 -1.52 21.34
C ALA A 142 5.85 -2.42 20.77
N LYS A 143 6.09 -3.72 20.71
CA LYS A 143 5.03 -4.69 20.39
C LYS A 143 4.02 -4.72 21.53
N LEU A 144 2.85 -4.18 21.28
CA LEU A 144 1.77 -4.11 22.25
C LEU A 144 0.50 -4.66 21.60
N GLN A 145 0.02 -5.80 22.06
CA GLN A 145 -1.19 -6.42 21.54
C GLN A 145 -2.47 -5.79 22.11
N GLN A 146 -2.41 -5.33 23.34
CA GLN A 146 -3.53 -4.78 24.11
C GLN A 146 -3.04 -3.72 25.08
N LEU A 147 -3.83 -2.67 25.34
CA LEU A 147 -3.52 -1.70 26.38
C LEU A 147 -3.59 -2.37 27.76
N PRO A 148 -2.56 -2.19 28.60
CA PRO A 148 -2.52 -2.86 29.89
C PRO A 148 -3.74 -2.59 30.77
N GLY A 149 -4.37 -3.66 31.26
CA GLY A 149 -5.54 -3.58 32.15
C GLY A 149 -6.86 -3.22 31.45
N THR A 150 -6.92 -3.31 30.13
CA THR A 150 -8.13 -2.99 29.36
C THR A 150 -8.39 -4.04 28.28
N ASP A 151 -9.55 -3.93 27.58
CA ASP A 151 -9.90 -4.67 26.37
C ASP A 151 -9.56 -3.90 25.09
N LEU A 152 -8.90 -2.75 25.18
CA LEU A 152 -8.51 -1.94 24.03
C LEU A 152 -7.34 -2.56 23.28
N ALA A 153 -7.45 -2.58 21.96
CA ALA A 153 -6.37 -3.06 21.07
C ALA A 153 -5.08 -2.25 21.27
N GLY A 154 -3.94 -2.92 21.15
CA GLY A 154 -2.63 -2.31 21.17
C GLY A 154 -2.25 -1.65 19.85
N LEU A 155 -0.95 -1.63 19.56
CA LEU A 155 -0.40 -1.01 18.35
C LEU A 155 -0.57 -1.91 17.12
N SER A 156 -1.18 -1.37 16.08
CA SER A 156 -1.14 -1.92 14.73
C SER A 156 0.02 -1.30 13.98
N TYR A 157 0.83 -2.09 13.29
CA TYR A 157 2.02 -1.58 12.63
C TYR A 157 2.34 -2.32 11.32
N ALA A 158 3.18 -1.71 10.54
CA ALA A 158 3.77 -2.24 9.33
C ALA A 158 5.26 -1.86 9.29
N TYR A 159 5.87 -1.94 8.12
CA TYR A 159 7.29 -1.67 7.93
C TYR A 159 7.53 -0.67 6.82
N HIS A 160 8.61 0.10 6.96
CA HIS A 160 9.36 0.64 5.85
C HIS A 160 10.57 -0.27 5.61
N PHE A 161 11.00 -0.44 4.37
CA PHE A 161 12.21 -1.20 4.06
C PHE A 161 12.80 -0.84 2.69
N ASP A 162 14.05 -1.24 2.49
CA ASP A 162 14.70 -1.12 1.20
C ASP A 162 14.23 -2.21 0.25
N ALA A 163 13.65 -1.82 -0.91
CA ALA A 163 13.10 -2.76 -1.89
C ALA A 163 14.14 -3.72 -2.46
N GLY A 164 15.36 -3.23 -2.71
CA GLY A 164 16.45 -4.04 -3.22
C GLY A 164 16.93 -5.07 -2.20
N LEU A 165 17.06 -4.66 -0.95
CA LEU A 165 17.41 -5.57 0.14
C LEU A 165 16.31 -6.59 0.41
N TYR A 166 15.03 -6.18 0.30
CA TYR A 166 13.90 -7.10 0.43
C TYR A 166 13.89 -8.15 -0.68
N ALA A 167 14.05 -7.74 -1.95
CA ALA A 167 14.15 -8.67 -3.07
C ALA A 167 15.31 -9.66 -2.88
N LYS A 168 16.49 -9.17 -2.42
CA LYS A 168 17.64 -10.01 -2.10
C LYS A 168 17.37 -11.01 -0.96
N TYR A 169 16.67 -10.57 0.09
CA TYR A 169 16.30 -11.42 1.21
C TYR A 169 15.35 -12.54 0.77
N LEU A 170 14.30 -12.19 -0.01
CA LEU A 170 13.38 -13.15 -0.60
C LEU A 170 14.08 -14.13 -1.56
N ARG A 171 15.00 -13.63 -2.40
CA ARG A 171 15.80 -14.48 -3.30
C ARG A 171 16.57 -15.52 -2.53
N GLY A 172 17.32 -15.13 -1.50
CA GLY A 172 18.07 -16.09 -0.67
C GLY A 172 17.18 -17.15 -0.03
N PHE A 173 15.99 -16.74 0.46
CA PHE A 173 14.99 -17.66 0.99
C PHE A 173 14.49 -18.66 -0.07
N CYS A 174 14.18 -18.19 -1.28
CA CYS A 174 13.65 -19.01 -2.36
C CYS A 174 14.68 -20.00 -2.92
N GLU A 175 15.91 -19.54 -3.16
CA GLU A 175 17.01 -20.37 -3.67
C GLU A 175 17.35 -21.50 -2.67
N ALA A 176 17.34 -21.21 -1.36
CA ALA A 176 17.53 -22.20 -0.31
C ALA A 176 16.42 -23.29 -0.28
N GLN A 177 15.24 -23.01 -0.83
CA GLN A 177 14.12 -23.94 -0.94
C GLN A 177 13.99 -24.59 -2.33
N GLY A 178 14.95 -24.40 -3.22
CA GLY A 178 15.03 -25.07 -4.51
C GLY A 178 14.35 -24.39 -5.68
N VAL A 179 13.98 -23.10 -5.57
CA VAL A 179 13.55 -22.28 -6.71
C VAL A 179 14.70 -22.18 -7.71
N LYS A 180 14.42 -22.48 -8.98
CA LYS A 180 15.40 -22.36 -10.06
C LYS A 180 15.38 -20.93 -10.60
N ARG A 181 16.52 -20.26 -10.55
CA ARG A 181 16.69 -18.95 -11.18
C ARG A 181 17.44 -19.09 -12.49
N PHE A 182 16.92 -18.48 -13.55
CA PHE A 182 17.62 -18.30 -14.80
C PHE A 182 17.89 -16.81 -15.02
N GLU A 183 19.18 -16.48 -15.17
CA GLU A 183 19.64 -15.15 -15.53
C GLU A 183 19.48 -14.94 -17.03
N GLY A 184 18.84 -13.85 -17.45
CA GLY A 184 18.79 -13.42 -18.82
C GLY A 184 17.53 -12.62 -19.17
N ILE A 185 17.61 -11.90 -20.27
CA ILE A 185 16.51 -11.10 -20.82
C ILE A 185 15.65 -12.00 -21.70
N VAL A 186 14.33 -11.96 -21.49
CA VAL A 186 13.36 -12.64 -22.36
C VAL A 186 13.28 -11.91 -23.69
N ASN A 187 13.60 -12.63 -24.75
CA ASN A 187 13.60 -12.15 -26.14
C ASN A 187 12.30 -12.52 -26.89
N ARG A 188 11.75 -13.70 -26.62
CA ARG A 188 10.54 -14.20 -27.29
C ARG A 188 9.64 -14.96 -26.34
N VAL A 189 8.32 -14.84 -26.58
CA VAL A 189 7.26 -15.61 -25.93
C VAL A 189 6.63 -16.53 -26.95
N HIS A 190 6.66 -17.85 -26.69
CA HIS A 190 6.06 -18.84 -27.57
C HIS A 190 4.65 -19.18 -27.11
N GLN A 191 3.70 -19.08 -28.03
CA GLN A 191 2.28 -19.36 -27.77
C GLN A 191 1.80 -20.52 -28.63
N CYS A 192 0.85 -21.30 -28.10
CA CYS A 192 0.12 -22.29 -28.85
C CYS A 192 -0.76 -21.59 -29.88
N SER A 193 -0.62 -21.97 -31.16
CA SER A 193 -1.38 -21.37 -32.29
C SER A 193 -2.90 -21.58 -32.21
N GLU A 194 -3.34 -22.64 -31.51
CA GLU A 194 -4.77 -22.99 -31.39
C GLU A 194 -5.41 -22.32 -30.16
N SER A 195 -4.80 -22.43 -28.99
CA SER A 195 -5.36 -21.92 -27.73
C SER A 195 -4.88 -20.50 -27.39
N GLY A 196 -3.72 -20.12 -27.93
CA GLY A 196 -3.01 -18.89 -27.58
C GLY A 196 -2.44 -18.90 -26.16
N PHE A 197 -2.37 -20.08 -25.52
CA PHE A 197 -1.70 -20.22 -24.22
C PHE A 197 -0.19 -20.08 -24.40
N ILE A 198 0.48 -19.48 -23.43
CA ILE A 198 1.95 -19.40 -23.42
C ILE A 198 2.50 -20.79 -23.15
N GLN A 199 3.44 -21.25 -23.98
CA GLN A 199 4.13 -22.55 -23.85
C GLN A 199 5.50 -22.37 -23.20
N SER A 200 6.23 -21.32 -23.57
CA SER A 200 7.56 -21.05 -23.07
C SER A 200 7.99 -19.60 -23.28
N VAL A 201 9.04 -19.21 -22.56
CA VAL A 201 9.79 -17.98 -22.82
C VAL A 201 11.21 -18.34 -23.27
N GLU A 202 11.72 -17.63 -24.27
CA GLU A 202 13.07 -17.80 -24.81
C GLU A 202 13.92 -16.61 -24.40
N LEU A 203 15.09 -16.88 -23.84
CA LEU A 203 16.05 -15.86 -23.43
C LEU A 203 16.95 -15.47 -24.62
N GLU A 204 17.60 -14.31 -24.56
CA GLU A 204 18.60 -13.88 -25.55
C GLU A 204 19.73 -14.90 -25.72
N SER A 205 20.04 -15.68 -24.70
CA SER A 205 21.00 -16.77 -24.76
C SER A 205 20.55 -17.98 -25.61
N GLY A 206 19.29 -18.01 -26.06
CA GLY A 206 18.66 -19.14 -26.73
C GLY A 206 18.09 -20.21 -25.77
N LEU A 207 18.22 -19.99 -24.44
CA LEU A 207 17.61 -20.89 -23.46
C LEU A 207 16.08 -20.76 -23.51
N VAL A 208 15.38 -21.89 -23.64
CA VAL A 208 13.91 -21.95 -23.62
C VAL A 208 13.45 -22.48 -22.26
N VAL A 209 12.55 -21.75 -21.60
CA VAL A 209 11.96 -22.11 -20.32
C VAL A 209 10.47 -22.41 -20.52
N GLU A 210 10.10 -23.68 -20.43
CA GLU A 210 8.73 -24.14 -20.57
C GLU A 210 7.96 -24.05 -19.24
N GLY A 211 6.64 -23.80 -19.33
CA GLY A 211 5.75 -23.74 -18.16
C GLY A 211 4.31 -24.08 -18.52
N ASP A 212 3.54 -24.39 -17.47
CA ASP A 212 2.10 -24.64 -17.56
C ASP A 212 1.31 -23.40 -17.13
N LEU A 213 1.84 -22.65 -16.15
CA LEU A 213 1.31 -21.37 -15.67
C LEU A 213 2.45 -20.34 -15.61
N PHE A 214 2.16 -19.14 -16.08
CA PHE A 214 3.12 -18.04 -16.13
C PHE A 214 2.68 -16.89 -15.22
N LEU A 215 3.62 -16.33 -14.46
CA LEU A 215 3.39 -15.15 -13.66
C LEU A 215 4.17 -13.98 -14.27
N ASP A 216 3.45 -12.96 -14.73
CA ASP A 216 4.05 -11.75 -15.28
C ASP A 216 4.35 -10.75 -14.17
N CYS A 217 5.62 -10.66 -13.79
CA CYS A 217 6.19 -9.70 -12.86
C CYS A 217 7.17 -8.74 -13.55
N SER A 218 7.03 -8.54 -14.87
CA SER A 218 7.96 -7.80 -15.73
C SER A 218 7.84 -6.26 -15.62
N GLY A 219 7.19 -5.75 -14.58
CA GLY A 219 7.03 -4.32 -14.37
C GLY A 219 6.04 -3.66 -15.33
N PHE A 220 6.17 -2.37 -15.56
CA PHE A 220 5.29 -1.62 -16.47
C PHE A 220 5.22 -2.18 -17.89
N ARG A 221 6.23 -2.95 -18.30
CA ARG A 221 6.27 -3.57 -19.64
C ARG A 221 5.12 -4.55 -19.87
N GLY A 222 4.71 -5.30 -18.83
CA GLY A 222 3.68 -6.33 -18.96
C GLY A 222 4.00 -7.31 -20.08
N LEU A 223 5.23 -7.87 -20.09
CA LEU A 223 5.80 -8.63 -21.19
C LEU A 223 4.91 -9.78 -21.67
N LEU A 224 4.32 -10.50 -20.71
CA LEU A 224 3.44 -11.63 -21.01
C LEU A 224 1.99 -11.19 -21.14
N ILE A 225 1.50 -10.45 -20.13
CA ILE A 225 0.07 -10.11 -20.03
C ILE A 225 -0.37 -9.10 -21.09
N GLU A 226 0.53 -8.19 -21.50
CA GLU A 226 0.21 -7.17 -22.50
C GLU A 226 0.87 -7.45 -23.84
N GLN A 227 2.23 -7.54 -23.87
CA GLN A 227 2.93 -7.62 -25.17
C GLN A 227 2.65 -8.94 -25.90
N ALA A 228 2.46 -10.06 -25.17
CA ALA A 228 2.15 -11.34 -25.77
C ALA A 228 0.64 -11.62 -25.84
N LEU A 229 -0.14 -11.30 -24.79
CA LEU A 229 -1.55 -11.66 -24.69
C LEU A 229 -2.53 -10.51 -24.98
N GLU A 230 -2.05 -9.29 -25.21
CA GLU A 230 -2.85 -8.11 -25.59
C GLU A 230 -4.09 -7.90 -24.71
N THR A 231 -3.91 -8.04 -23.39
CA THR A 231 -5.02 -8.04 -22.43
C THR A 231 -5.71 -6.69 -22.32
N GLY A 232 -4.96 -5.61 -22.56
CA GLY A 232 -5.43 -4.23 -22.47
C GLY A 232 -5.40 -3.66 -21.07
N TYR A 233 -5.50 -2.34 -21.00
CA TYR A 233 -5.36 -1.56 -19.77
C TYR A 233 -6.56 -0.61 -19.58
N GLU A 234 -6.97 -0.39 -18.35
CA GLU A 234 -7.99 0.58 -17.96
C GLU A 234 -7.27 1.72 -17.25
N GLU A 235 -7.20 2.87 -17.92
CA GLU A 235 -6.50 4.06 -17.43
C GLU A 235 -7.42 4.91 -16.56
N TRP A 236 -6.89 5.42 -15.43
CA TRP A 236 -7.60 6.22 -14.44
C TRP A 236 -6.99 7.63 -14.25
N GLY A 237 -6.18 8.09 -15.21
CA GLY A 237 -5.55 9.41 -15.18
C GLY A 237 -6.52 10.58 -15.07
N HIS A 238 -7.78 10.40 -15.49
CA HIS A 238 -8.83 11.42 -15.36
C HIS A 238 -9.30 11.63 -13.90
N TRP A 239 -9.02 10.69 -12.99
CA TRP A 239 -9.26 10.81 -11.55
C TRP A 239 -7.99 10.99 -10.75
N LEU A 240 -6.89 10.41 -11.20
CA LEU A 240 -5.58 10.44 -10.56
C LEU A 240 -4.57 11.00 -11.57
N PRO A 241 -4.49 12.34 -11.68
CA PRO A 241 -3.86 13.01 -12.82
C PRO A 241 -2.33 12.97 -12.79
N CYS A 242 -1.71 12.59 -11.68
CA CYS A 242 -0.27 12.44 -11.65
C CYS A 242 0.21 11.30 -12.57
N ASP A 243 1.25 11.57 -13.34
CA ASP A 243 1.77 10.68 -14.37
C ASP A 243 3.28 10.44 -14.28
N ARG A 244 3.95 11.11 -13.34
CA ARG A 244 5.39 11.03 -13.12
C ARG A 244 5.75 11.04 -11.64
N ALA A 245 6.89 10.41 -11.35
CA ALA A 245 7.54 10.51 -10.06
C ALA A 245 9.02 10.85 -10.25
N MET A 246 9.56 11.69 -9.37
CA MET A 246 10.98 11.97 -9.26
C MET A 246 11.46 11.37 -7.94
N ALA A 247 12.48 10.53 -7.94
CA ALA A 247 12.92 9.81 -6.75
C ALA A 247 14.41 10.01 -6.45
N VAL A 248 14.76 10.20 -5.18
CA VAL A 248 16.12 10.36 -4.70
C VAL A 248 16.27 9.85 -3.25
N PRO A 249 17.28 9.01 -2.95
CA PRO A 249 17.61 8.68 -1.57
C PRO A 249 18.44 9.81 -0.94
N THR A 250 18.28 9.99 0.37
CA THR A 250 19.12 10.92 1.16
C THR A 250 19.79 10.20 2.32
N VAL A 251 20.81 10.81 2.89
CA VAL A 251 21.34 10.42 4.20
C VAL A 251 20.19 10.44 5.22
N SER A 252 20.18 9.47 6.16
CA SER A 252 19.21 9.43 7.25
C SER A 252 19.32 10.67 8.13
N THR A 253 18.20 11.13 8.66
CA THR A 253 18.15 12.09 9.76
C THR A 253 18.50 11.40 11.09
N ASP A 254 18.81 12.18 12.12
CA ASP A 254 19.25 11.67 13.44
C ASP A 254 18.22 10.74 14.10
N GLU A 255 16.93 10.91 13.79
CA GLU A 255 15.83 10.08 14.33
C GLU A 255 15.04 9.41 13.21
N VAL A 256 14.91 8.07 13.27
CA VAL A 256 14.07 7.29 12.36
C VAL A 256 12.62 7.39 12.82
N ARG A 257 11.79 8.14 12.09
CA ARG A 257 10.36 8.31 12.43
C ARG A 257 9.57 7.03 12.16
N PRO A 258 8.66 6.60 13.05
CA PRO A 258 7.83 5.43 12.80
C PRO A 258 6.58 5.74 11.96
N TYR A 259 6.69 6.58 10.94
CA TYR A 259 5.62 6.90 9.99
C TYR A 259 6.16 7.47 8.68
N THR A 260 5.42 7.25 7.60
CA THR A 260 5.65 7.90 6.30
C THR A 260 5.13 9.33 6.35
N ARG A 261 5.80 10.27 5.67
CA ARG A 261 5.23 11.59 5.39
C ARG A 261 4.79 11.70 3.94
N SER A 262 3.63 12.26 3.73
CA SER A 262 3.06 12.63 2.43
C SER A 262 2.79 14.14 2.43
N ILE A 263 3.61 14.90 1.73
CA ILE A 263 3.62 16.36 1.75
C ILE A 263 3.06 16.87 0.43
N ALA A 264 1.90 17.52 0.44
CA ALA A 264 1.31 18.07 -0.78
C ALA A 264 2.03 19.33 -1.22
N HIS A 265 2.37 19.39 -2.51
CA HIS A 265 2.96 20.53 -3.22
C HIS A 265 1.96 21.13 -4.23
N LYS A 266 2.35 22.11 -5.03
CA LYS A 266 1.45 22.81 -5.95
C LYS A 266 0.87 21.95 -7.09
N ALA A 267 1.57 20.88 -7.49
CA ALA A 267 1.16 20.02 -8.61
C ALA A 267 1.41 18.53 -8.35
N GLY A 268 1.20 18.09 -7.11
CA GLY A 268 1.44 16.73 -6.67
C GLY A 268 1.84 16.65 -5.21
N TRP A 269 2.58 15.60 -4.83
CA TRP A 269 2.96 15.34 -3.43
C TRP A 269 4.30 14.62 -3.32
N GLN A 270 4.98 14.82 -2.20
CA GLN A 270 6.27 14.21 -1.90
C GLN A 270 6.11 13.15 -0.82
N TRP A 271 6.75 11.98 -1.01
CA TRP A 271 6.92 10.99 0.07
C TRP A 271 8.27 11.15 0.77
N ASN A 272 8.29 10.83 2.06
CA ASN A 272 9.49 10.67 2.86
C ASN A 272 9.35 9.37 3.66
N ILE A 273 10.22 8.38 3.38
CA ILE A 273 10.19 7.03 3.95
C ILE A 273 11.49 6.79 4.70
N PRO A 274 11.49 6.84 6.05
CA PRO A 274 12.69 6.70 6.85
C PRO A 274 13.09 5.23 7.03
N LEU A 275 14.31 4.89 6.64
CA LEU A 275 14.95 3.59 6.85
C LEU A 275 16.10 3.72 7.85
N GLN A 276 16.68 2.59 8.30
CA GLN A 276 17.80 2.63 9.26
C GLN A 276 19.06 3.24 8.67
N HIS A 277 19.31 3.09 7.37
CA HIS A 277 20.57 3.51 6.70
C HIS A 277 20.42 4.71 5.77
N ARG A 278 19.21 5.06 5.36
CA ARG A 278 18.90 6.17 4.46
C ARG A 278 17.44 6.59 4.55
N THR A 279 17.06 7.70 3.94
CA THR A 279 15.66 8.06 3.74
C THR A 279 15.31 8.00 2.25
N GLY A 280 14.21 7.32 1.92
CA GLY A 280 13.65 7.32 0.57
C GLY A 280 12.76 8.54 0.39
N ASN A 281 13.03 9.34 -0.65
CA ASN A 281 12.24 10.52 -0.99
C ASN A 281 11.82 10.46 -2.45
N GLY A 282 10.68 11.07 -2.75
CA GLY A 282 10.31 11.35 -4.12
C GLY A 282 9.07 12.20 -4.23
N HIS A 283 8.90 12.81 -5.39
CA HIS A 283 7.82 13.71 -5.74
C HIS A 283 6.99 13.10 -6.85
N VAL A 284 5.74 12.77 -6.55
CA VAL A 284 4.70 12.38 -7.52
C VAL A 284 4.07 13.66 -8.03
N TYR A 285 4.00 13.86 -9.35
CA TYR A 285 3.51 15.10 -9.92
C TYR A 285 2.79 14.88 -11.24
N CYS A 286 2.00 15.89 -11.63
CA CYS A 286 1.29 15.92 -12.91
C CYS A 286 2.05 16.80 -13.90
N SER A 287 2.50 16.19 -15.00
CA SER A 287 3.31 16.88 -16.02
C SER A 287 2.54 17.99 -16.80
N ASP A 288 1.21 17.99 -16.70
CA ASP A 288 0.38 19.05 -17.29
C ASP A 288 0.43 20.37 -16.48
N TYR A 289 0.87 20.34 -15.21
CA TYR A 289 0.90 21.48 -14.31
C TYR A 289 2.30 21.93 -13.89
N ILE A 290 3.32 21.08 -14.06
CA ILE A 290 4.69 21.37 -13.68
C ILE A 290 5.68 20.62 -14.59
N SER A 291 6.76 21.27 -14.98
CA SER A 291 7.84 20.63 -15.74
C SER A 291 8.69 19.69 -14.87
N ASP A 292 9.42 18.76 -15.52
CA ASP A 292 10.34 17.86 -14.83
C ASP A 292 11.43 18.60 -14.05
N ASP A 293 11.95 19.71 -14.60
CA ASP A 293 12.98 20.53 -13.95
C ASP A 293 12.45 21.24 -12.71
N GLU A 294 11.23 21.81 -12.78
CA GLU A 294 10.58 22.42 -11.62
C GLU A 294 10.23 21.37 -10.56
N ALA A 295 9.72 20.20 -10.97
CA ALA A 295 9.43 19.09 -10.06
C ALA A 295 10.69 18.58 -9.36
N ARG A 296 11.82 18.54 -10.08
CA ARG A 296 13.13 18.22 -9.52
C ARG A 296 13.56 19.27 -8.47
N GLN A 297 13.40 20.54 -8.77
CA GLN A 297 13.73 21.62 -7.83
C GLN A 297 12.87 21.55 -6.58
N VAL A 298 11.55 21.38 -6.72
CA VAL A 298 10.64 21.21 -5.59
C VAL A 298 11.09 20.05 -4.69
N LEU A 299 11.45 18.89 -5.27
CA LEU A 299 11.95 17.77 -4.49
C LEU A 299 13.21 18.13 -3.72
N LEU A 300 14.21 18.71 -4.39
CA LEU A 300 15.51 19.03 -3.78
C LEU A 300 15.39 20.09 -2.67
N ASP A 301 14.55 21.08 -2.83
CA ASP A 301 14.33 22.16 -1.84
C ASP A 301 13.64 21.65 -0.56
N HIS A 302 13.00 20.49 -0.60
CA HIS A 302 12.27 19.92 0.53
C HIS A 302 12.90 18.61 1.08
N LEU A 303 14.14 18.31 0.70
CA LEU A 303 14.89 17.22 1.32
C LEU A 303 15.36 17.59 2.72
N GLU A 304 15.26 16.65 3.66
CA GLU A 304 15.77 16.83 5.03
C GLU A 304 17.22 16.41 5.20
N GLY A 305 17.79 15.70 4.23
CA GLY A 305 19.19 15.22 4.26
C GLY A 305 19.87 15.38 2.90
N GLU A 306 21.17 15.27 2.87
CA GLU A 306 21.97 15.34 1.64
C GLU A 306 21.60 14.22 0.67
N PRO A 307 21.38 14.52 -0.63
CA PRO A 307 21.06 13.52 -1.63
C PRO A 307 22.25 12.55 -1.86
N LEU A 308 21.96 11.26 -1.93
CA LEU A 308 22.94 10.19 -2.17
C LEU A 308 23.11 9.86 -3.66
N ALA A 309 22.24 10.39 -4.53
CA ALA A 309 22.25 10.18 -5.97
C ALA A 309 21.55 11.36 -6.67
N GLU A 310 21.66 11.42 -8.00
CA GLU A 310 20.82 12.31 -8.80
C GLU A 310 19.35 11.85 -8.81
N PRO A 311 18.38 12.78 -8.73
CA PRO A 311 16.97 12.44 -8.87
C PRO A 311 16.65 11.75 -10.20
N ARG A 312 15.91 10.63 -10.13
CA ARG A 312 15.53 9.84 -11.29
C ARG A 312 14.05 10.01 -11.58
N SER A 313 13.70 10.40 -12.82
CA SER A 313 12.33 10.47 -13.29
C SER A 313 11.81 9.08 -13.68
N ILE A 314 10.56 8.79 -13.28
CA ILE A 314 9.86 7.53 -13.49
C ILE A 314 8.47 7.89 -14.03
N PRO A 315 8.23 7.76 -15.35
CA PRO A 315 6.89 7.91 -15.89
C PRO A 315 6.02 6.70 -15.56
N PHE A 316 4.74 6.93 -15.33
CA PHE A 316 3.78 5.87 -15.05
C PHE A 316 2.39 6.21 -15.59
N LYS A 317 1.54 5.20 -15.66
CA LYS A 317 0.11 5.33 -15.95
C LYS A 317 -0.69 4.72 -14.82
N THR A 318 -1.53 5.52 -14.17
CA THR A 318 -2.42 5.02 -13.13
C THR A 318 -3.57 4.23 -13.75
N GLY A 319 -3.82 3.03 -13.21
CA GLY A 319 -4.83 2.13 -13.72
C GLY A 319 -4.53 0.66 -13.44
N ARG A 320 -5.24 -0.22 -14.13
CA ARG A 320 -5.10 -1.68 -13.99
C ARG A 320 -5.23 -2.41 -15.32
N ARG A 321 -4.75 -3.65 -15.40
CA ARG A 321 -5.09 -4.54 -16.51
C ARG A 321 -6.59 -4.83 -16.50
N LYS A 322 -7.20 -4.91 -17.71
CA LYS A 322 -8.61 -5.29 -17.85
C LYS A 322 -8.89 -6.66 -17.25
N LYS A 323 -7.93 -7.59 -17.40
CA LYS A 323 -7.88 -8.89 -16.73
C LYS A 323 -6.49 -9.09 -16.14
N GLN A 324 -6.40 -9.43 -14.86
CA GLN A 324 -5.11 -9.78 -14.23
C GLN A 324 -4.72 -11.22 -14.53
N TRP A 325 -5.70 -12.10 -14.72
CA TRP A 325 -5.51 -13.45 -15.20
C TRP A 325 -6.11 -13.59 -16.59
N ASN A 326 -5.27 -13.83 -17.59
CA ASN A 326 -5.67 -14.07 -18.97
C ASN A 326 -5.02 -15.37 -19.46
N LYS A 327 -5.84 -16.33 -19.93
CA LYS A 327 -5.38 -17.67 -20.33
C LYS A 327 -4.57 -18.36 -19.20
N ASN A 328 -3.31 -18.71 -19.44
CA ASN A 328 -2.41 -19.26 -18.43
C ASN A 328 -1.36 -18.26 -17.93
N CYS A 329 -1.67 -16.98 -17.96
CA CYS A 329 -0.81 -15.92 -17.45
C CYS A 329 -1.55 -15.07 -16.42
N ILE A 330 -0.88 -14.81 -15.29
CA ILE A 330 -1.38 -13.92 -14.24
C ILE A 330 -0.34 -12.83 -14.00
N SER A 331 -0.78 -11.57 -14.01
CA SER A 331 0.10 -10.44 -13.76
C SER A 331 0.10 -10.01 -12.29
N PHE A 332 1.28 -9.63 -11.78
CA PHE A 332 1.49 -9.09 -10.44
C PHE A 332 2.38 -7.85 -10.43
N GLY A 333 2.22 -7.04 -9.41
CA GLY A 333 2.96 -5.78 -9.29
C GLY A 333 2.63 -4.82 -10.42
N LEU A 334 3.62 -4.08 -10.91
CA LEU A 334 3.43 -3.05 -11.93
C LEU A 334 2.92 -3.62 -13.27
N ALA A 335 3.07 -4.91 -13.54
CA ALA A 335 2.50 -5.57 -14.71
C ALA A 335 0.97 -5.69 -14.61
N SER A 336 0.40 -5.78 -13.41
CA SER A 336 -1.05 -5.91 -13.17
C SER A 336 -1.77 -4.57 -13.13
N GLY A 337 -1.07 -3.50 -12.81
CA GLY A 337 -1.59 -2.15 -12.66
C GLY A 337 -0.73 -1.31 -11.75
N PHE A 338 -1.03 -0.03 -11.70
CA PHE A 338 -0.35 0.91 -10.82
C PHE A 338 -1.34 1.89 -10.21
N LEU A 339 -1.22 2.08 -8.90
CA LEU A 339 -1.82 3.14 -8.14
C LEU A 339 -0.71 3.89 -7.41
N GLU A 340 -0.83 5.20 -7.33
CA GLU A 340 0.12 6.03 -6.59
C GLU A 340 0.36 5.46 -5.18
N PRO A 341 1.61 5.45 -4.68
CA PRO A 341 1.94 4.83 -3.39
C PRO A 341 1.50 5.67 -2.17
N LEU A 342 0.48 6.53 -2.33
CA LEU A 342 -0.03 7.45 -1.32
C LEU A 342 -0.42 6.74 -0.03
N GLU A 343 -1.08 5.59 -0.15
CA GLU A 343 -1.51 4.76 0.96
C GLU A 343 -0.71 3.45 1.10
N SER A 344 0.44 3.37 0.41
CA SER A 344 1.41 2.26 0.53
C SER A 344 0.83 0.89 0.19
N THR A 345 -0.04 0.81 -0.82
CA THR A 345 -0.80 -0.40 -1.18
C THR A 345 -0.13 -1.30 -2.22
N SER A 346 0.97 -0.87 -2.84
CA SER A 346 1.62 -1.60 -3.95
C SER A 346 2.00 -3.04 -3.57
N ILE A 347 2.70 -3.22 -2.45
CA ILE A 347 3.11 -4.55 -1.96
C ILE A 347 1.89 -5.35 -1.47
N HIS A 348 0.91 -4.69 -0.86
CA HIS A 348 -0.34 -5.34 -0.46
C HIS A 348 -1.06 -5.94 -1.67
N LEU A 349 -1.22 -5.23 -2.77
CA LEU A 349 -1.85 -5.73 -4.00
C LEU A 349 -1.14 -6.96 -4.55
N ILE A 350 0.21 -7.00 -4.49
CA ILE A 350 0.98 -8.19 -4.85
C ILE A 350 0.61 -9.36 -3.92
N GLN A 351 0.69 -9.16 -2.61
CA GLN A 351 0.49 -10.21 -1.61
C GLN A 351 -0.96 -10.71 -1.57
N ALA A 352 -1.95 -9.82 -1.69
CA ALA A 352 -3.37 -10.17 -1.78
C ALA A 352 -3.68 -10.96 -3.05
N GLY A 353 -3.16 -10.52 -4.20
CA GLY A 353 -3.29 -11.25 -5.46
C GLY A 353 -2.64 -12.63 -5.43
N LEU A 354 -1.46 -12.75 -4.82
CA LEU A 354 -0.78 -14.04 -4.63
C LEU A 354 -1.54 -14.97 -3.69
N ARG A 355 -2.11 -14.45 -2.58
CA ARG A 355 -3.00 -15.23 -1.71
C ARG A 355 -4.21 -15.73 -2.47
N ARG A 356 -4.82 -14.87 -3.29
CA ARG A 356 -5.94 -15.23 -4.17
C ARG A 356 -5.52 -16.32 -5.17
N LEU A 357 -4.34 -16.24 -5.77
CA LEU A 357 -3.82 -17.29 -6.65
C LEU A 357 -3.71 -18.64 -5.92
N VAL A 358 -3.19 -18.67 -4.69
CA VAL A 358 -3.10 -19.92 -3.93
C VAL A 358 -4.50 -20.51 -3.65
N GLN A 359 -5.51 -19.66 -3.39
CA GLN A 359 -6.89 -20.10 -3.17
C GLN A 359 -7.58 -20.63 -4.43
N HIS A 360 -7.25 -20.07 -5.60
CA HIS A 360 -7.77 -20.42 -6.92
C HIS A 360 -6.78 -21.27 -7.74
N PHE A 361 -5.78 -21.89 -7.09
CA PHE A 361 -4.72 -22.58 -7.83
C PHE A 361 -5.29 -23.75 -8.63
N PRO A 362 -5.04 -23.82 -9.97
CA PRO A 362 -5.69 -24.81 -10.83
C PRO A 362 -5.19 -26.23 -10.53
N HIS A 363 -6.11 -27.17 -10.39
CA HIS A 363 -5.79 -28.59 -10.16
C HIS A 363 -5.83 -29.39 -11.48
N ASN A 364 -6.98 -29.46 -12.14
CA ASN A 364 -7.18 -30.19 -13.40
C ASN A 364 -7.41 -29.22 -14.55
N GLY A 365 -6.36 -28.51 -14.96
CA GLY A 365 -6.44 -27.45 -15.98
C GLY A 365 -7.01 -26.15 -15.44
N ILE A 366 -6.82 -25.09 -16.20
CA ILE A 366 -7.33 -23.74 -15.90
C ILE A 366 -8.79 -23.67 -16.33
N LYS A 367 -9.69 -23.33 -15.42
CA LYS A 367 -11.13 -23.22 -15.64
C LYS A 367 -11.55 -21.78 -15.73
N GLU A 368 -12.34 -21.43 -16.74
CA GLU A 368 -12.81 -20.06 -16.99
C GLU A 368 -13.53 -19.46 -15.78
N ALA A 369 -14.37 -20.23 -15.08
CA ALA A 369 -15.07 -19.76 -13.89
C ALA A 369 -14.12 -19.35 -12.73
N GLU A 370 -12.99 -20.04 -12.58
CA GLU A 370 -11.95 -19.68 -11.58
C GLU A 370 -11.19 -18.42 -12.00
N VAL A 371 -10.89 -18.28 -13.30
CA VAL A 371 -10.28 -17.09 -13.89
C VAL A 371 -11.19 -15.86 -13.75
N ASP A 372 -12.48 -16.02 -14.04
CA ASP A 372 -13.45 -14.94 -13.94
C ASP A 372 -13.62 -14.48 -12.49
N GLU A 373 -13.69 -15.41 -11.53
CA GLU A 373 -13.80 -15.06 -10.11
C GLU A 373 -12.53 -14.38 -9.59
N PHE A 374 -11.35 -14.87 -9.96
CA PHE A 374 -10.09 -14.20 -9.65
C PHE A 374 -10.08 -12.76 -10.18
N ASN A 375 -10.46 -12.56 -11.45
CA ASN A 375 -10.49 -11.25 -12.08
C ASN A 375 -11.52 -10.32 -11.44
N ARG A 376 -12.70 -10.84 -11.07
CA ARG A 376 -13.75 -10.10 -10.37
C ARG A 376 -13.26 -9.57 -9.02
N GLN A 377 -12.67 -10.42 -8.20
CA GLN A 377 -12.14 -10.03 -6.89
C GLN A 377 -10.98 -9.03 -7.03
N SER A 378 -10.10 -9.25 -7.99
CA SER A 378 -8.98 -8.34 -8.27
C SER A 378 -9.47 -6.95 -8.70
N LYS A 379 -10.50 -6.92 -9.55
CA LYS A 379 -11.12 -5.66 -9.98
C LYS A 379 -11.67 -4.86 -8.80
N ILE A 380 -12.47 -5.50 -7.95
CA ILE A 380 -13.08 -4.87 -6.78
C ILE A 380 -12.00 -4.29 -5.85
N GLU A 381 -10.95 -5.05 -5.56
CA GLU A 381 -9.87 -4.60 -4.69
C GLU A 381 -9.17 -3.35 -5.25
N PHE A 382 -8.84 -3.35 -6.55
CA PHE A 382 -8.22 -2.18 -7.20
C PHE A 382 -9.15 -0.96 -7.19
N GLU A 383 -10.44 -1.14 -7.43
CA GLU A 383 -11.43 -0.05 -7.46
C GLU A 383 -11.64 0.55 -6.06
N HIS A 384 -11.70 -0.25 -5.00
CA HIS A 384 -11.80 0.23 -3.62
C HIS A 384 -10.56 1.05 -3.21
N ILE A 385 -9.35 0.58 -3.56
CA ILE A 385 -8.12 1.31 -3.26
C ILE A 385 -8.05 2.60 -4.10
N ARG A 386 -8.43 2.55 -5.37
CA ARG A 386 -8.54 3.73 -6.24
C ARG A 386 -9.44 4.79 -5.62
N ASP A 387 -10.64 4.42 -5.19
CA ASP A 387 -11.62 5.34 -4.61
C ASP A 387 -11.08 5.99 -3.33
N PHE A 388 -10.35 5.23 -2.51
CA PHE A 388 -9.71 5.76 -1.31
C PHE A 388 -8.59 6.76 -1.65
N ILE A 389 -7.79 6.51 -2.69
CA ILE A 389 -6.78 7.47 -3.15
C ILE A 389 -7.44 8.73 -3.73
N ILE A 390 -8.49 8.58 -4.57
CA ILE A 390 -9.24 9.70 -5.12
C ILE A 390 -9.82 10.59 -4.01
N LEU A 391 -10.29 10.01 -2.90
CA LEU A 391 -10.79 10.76 -1.75
C LEU A 391 -9.84 11.86 -1.31
N HIS A 392 -8.52 11.55 -1.21
CA HIS A 392 -7.50 12.52 -0.75
C HIS A 392 -7.42 13.75 -1.65
N TYR A 393 -7.56 13.55 -2.97
CA TYR A 393 -7.56 14.64 -3.96
C TYR A 393 -8.88 15.40 -4.00
N LYS A 394 -9.99 14.67 -3.84
CA LYS A 394 -11.34 15.21 -4.00
C LYS A 394 -11.79 16.13 -2.87
N VAL A 395 -11.48 15.78 -1.62
CA VAL A 395 -11.99 16.53 -0.45
C VAL A 395 -11.07 17.67 -0.02
N THR A 396 -10.00 17.93 -0.77
CA THR A 396 -9.11 19.06 -0.53
C THR A 396 -9.87 20.39 -0.55
N GLN A 397 -9.44 21.34 0.26
CA GLN A 397 -9.94 22.72 0.28
C GLN A 397 -8.91 23.71 -0.29
N ARG A 398 -7.81 23.21 -0.85
CA ARG A 398 -6.75 24.02 -1.45
C ARG A 398 -7.25 24.79 -2.68
N THR A 399 -6.78 26.03 -2.80
CA THR A 399 -7.08 26.95 -3.93
C THR A 399 -5.83 27.67 -4.42
N ASP A 400 -4.66 27.28 -3.92
CA ASP A 400 -3.37 27.93 -4.19
C ASP A 400 -2.77 27.53 -5.54
N SER A 401 -3.32 26.49 -6.20
CA SER A 401 -2.91 26.09 -7.54
C SER A 401 -4.09 25.53 -8.36
N GLN A 402 -3.98 25.63 -9.68
CA GLN A 402 -5.01 25.10 -10.59
C GLN A 402 -5.14 23.56 -10.45
N PHE A 403 -4.04 22.84 -10.23
CA PHE A 403 -4.05 21.40 -9.99
C PHE A 403 -5.03 21.00 -8.87
N TRP A 404 -4.96 21.65 -7.69
CA TRP A 404 -5.84 21.33 -6.57
C TRP A 404 -7.28 21.76 -6.80
N ILE A 405 -7.49 22.89 -7.51
CA ILE A 405 -8.82 23.34 -7.91
C ILE A 405 -9.48 22.30 -8.84
N ASP A 406 -8.75 21.78 -9.81
CA ASP A 406 -9.25 20.76 -10.74
C ASP A 406 -9.51 19.42 -10.05
N CYS A 407 -8.61 18.96 -9.17
CA CYS A 407 -8.83 17.78 -8.35
C CYS A 407 -10.09 17.91 -7.49
N ARG A 408 -10.31 19.03 -6.85
CA ARG A 408 -11.49 19.28 -6.03
C ARG A 408 -12.78 19.25 -6.84
N ASN A 409 -12.75 19.74 -8.07
CA ASN A 409 -13.93 19.89 -8.92
C ASN A 409 -14.19 18.71 -9.85
N MET A 410 -13.24 17.75 -9.95
CA MET A 410 -13.38 16.59 -10.86
C MET A 410 -14.60 15.74 -10.54
N ASP A 411 -15.17 15.11 -11.55
CA ASP A 411 -16.14 14.04 -11.38
C ASP A 411 -15.45 12.83 -10.75
N ILE A 412 -16.18 12.08 -9.93
CA ILE A 412 -15.64 10.92 -9.21
C ILE A 412 -16.58 9.71 -9.35
N PRO A 413 -16.10 8.47 -9.09
CA PRO A 413 -16.95 7.30 -9.11
C PRO A 413 -18.17 7.44 -8.18
N ASP A 414 -19.35 6.93 -8.62
CA ASP A 414 -20.60 7.01 -7.85
C ASP A 414 -20.46 6.39 -6.46
N SER A 415 -19.68 5.31 -6.32
CA SER A 415 -19.37 4.67 -5.04
C SER A 415 -18.71 5.63 -4.05
N LEU A 416 -17.74 6.39 -4.52
CA LEU A 416 -17.06 7.41 -3.70
C LEU A 416 -17.95 8.61 -3.42
N ALA A 417 -18.69 9.09 -4.43
CA ALA A 417 -19.62 10.22 -4.27
C ALA A 417 -20.67 9.92 -3.20
N HIS A 418 -21.27 8.72 -3.25
CA HIS A 418 -22.22 8.25 -2.23
C HIS A 418 -21.60 8.23 -0.83
N ARG A 419 -20.38 7.71 -0.67
CA ARG A 419 -19.69 7.61 0.63
C ARG A 419 -19.39 8.99 1.22
N ILE A 420 -18.92 9.93 0.41
CA ILE A 420 -18.66 11.32 0.83
C ILE A 420 -19.96 12.00 1.27
N GLU A 421 -21.04 11.85 0.50
CA GLU A 421 -22.33 12.45 0.82
C GLU A 421 -22.95 11.87 2.10
N LEU A 422 -22.85 10.55 2.29
CA LEU A 422 -23.31 9.88 3.51
C LEU A 422 -22.55 10.39 4.74
N PHE A 423 -21.21 10.57 4.63
CA PHE A 423 -20.45 11.15 5.71
C PHE A 423 -20.83 12.61 6.00
N LYS A 424 -20.96 13.44 4.97
CA LYS A 424 -21.38 14.85 5.14
C LYS A 424 -22.74 14.98 5.84
N SER A 425 -23.71 14.18 5.44
CA SER A 425 -25.05 14.26 5.98
C SER A 425 -25.19 13.77 7.41
N SER A 426 -24.42 12.74 7.81
CA SER A 426 -24.70 12.03 9.08
C SER A 426 -23.46 11.43 9.77
N GLY A 427 -22.25 11.77 9.35
CA GLY A 427 -21.01 11.24 9.90
C GLY A 427 -20.80 9.74 9.70
N LYS A 428 -21.62 9.08 8.88
CA LYS A 428 -21.61 7.62 8.73
C LYS A 428 -20.70 7.20 7.59
N VAL A 429 -19.97 6.11 7.83
CA VAL A 429 -19.24 5.36 6.82
C VAL A 429 -19.50 3.90 7.06
N PHE A 430 -19.72 3.14 5.99
CA PHE A 430 -19.87 1.69 6.07
C PHE A 430 -18.83 1.03 5.18
N LYS A 431 -18.19 0.01 5.72
CA LYS A 431 -17.27 -0.84 4.99
C LYS A 431 -18.06 -1.83 4.12
N GLU A 432 -17.66 -1.99 2.89
CA GLU A 432 -18.11 -3.09 2.05
C GLU A 432 -17.37 -4.40 2.39
N ASN A 433 -17.94 -5.53 1.99
CA ASN A 433 -17.29 -6.82 2.21
C ASN A 433 -15.91 -6.85 1.51
N ASP A 434 -14.92 -7.39 2.19
CA ASP A 434 -13.54 -7.57 1.71
C ASP A 434 -12.78 -6.26 1.38
N GLU A 435 -13.32 -5.10 1.77
CA GLU A 435 -12.63 -3.81 1.61
C GLU A 435 -11.40 -3.71 2.51
N LEU A 436 -10.29 -3.23 1.95
CA LEU A 436 -9.02 -3.08 2.68
C LEU A 436 -9.11 -2.04 3.78
N PHE A 437 -9.66 -0.86 3.45
CA PHE A 437 -9.74 0.27 4.36
C PHE A 437 -11.01 0.22 5.19
N HIS A 438 -10.84 0.09 6.51
CA HIS A 438 -11.96 0.12 7.47
C HIS A 438 -12.54 1.54 7.58
N GLU A 439 -13.74 1.66 8.13
CA GLU A 439 -14.48 2.91 8.30
C GLU A 439 -13.62 4.00 8.94
N ILE A 440 -12.79 3.64 9.92
CA ILE A 440 -11.92 4.57 10.62
C ILE A 440 -10.86 5.20 9.71
N ALA A 441 -10.41 4.51 8.66
CA ALA A 441 -9.47 5.07 7.68
C ALA A 441 -10.13 6.21 6.88
N TRP A 442 -11.34 5.95 6.38
CA TRP A 442 -12.15 6.95 5.66
C TRP A 442 -12.44 8.18 6.53
N GLN A 443 -12.82 7.95 7.79
CA GLN A 443 -13.09 9.02 8.75
C GLN A 443 -11.87 9.89 9.00
N GLN A 444 -10.68 9.28 9.18
CA GLN A 444 -9.43 10.02 9.41
C GLN A 444 -9.10 10.96 8.25
N VAL A 445 -9.27 10.50 7.00
CA VAL A 445 -9.00 11.33 5.83
C VAL A 445 -10.03 12.46 5.71
N MET A 446 -11.32 12.16 5.85
CA MET A 446 -12.39 13.16 5.73
C MET A 446 -12.30 14.21 6.84
N ILE A 447 -12.15 13.81 8.10
CA ILE A 447 -11.97 14.72 9.24
C ILE A 447 -10.68 15.51 9.09
N GLY A 448 -9.59 14.84 8.71
CA GLY A 448 -8.27 15.46 8.55
C GLY A 448 -8.22 16.53 7.47
N GLN A 449 -9.05 16.39 6.44
CA GLN A 449 -9.22 17.41 5.40
C GLN A 449 -10.43 18.34 5.65
N ARG A 450 -10.84 18.43 6.91
CA ARG A 450 -11.86 19.39 7.38
C ARG A 450 -13.27 19.15 6.87
N LEU A 451 -13.60 17.92 6.47
CA LEU A 451 -14.98 17.57 6.16
C LEU A 451 -15.75 17.38 7.46
N VAL A 452 -16.66 18.29 7.77
CA VAL A 452 -17.47 18.28 8.99
C VAL A 452 -18.86 17.74 8.63
N PRO A 453 -19.31 16.66 9.25
CA PRO A 453 -20.67 16.18 9.04
C PRO A 453 -21.72 17.09 9.71
N GLU A 454 -22.92 17.13 9.11
CA GLU A 454 -24.03 17.93 9.60
C GLU A 454 -24.65 17.35 10.88
N ASP A 455 -24.57 16.01 11.05
CA ASP A 455 -25.19 15.29 12.15
C ASP A 455 -24.35 14.08 12.55
N TYR A 456 -24.69 13.43 13.66
CA TYR A 456 -24.09 12.20 14.17
C TYR A 456 -25.16 11.23 14.70
N HIS A 457 -24.75 10.02 15.05
CA HIS A 457 -25.66 8.98 15.46
C HIS A 457 -26.32 9.30 16.83
N PRO A 458 -27.67 9.26 16.97
CA PRO A 458 -28.38 9.63 18.20
C PRO A 458 -28.01 8.78 19.43
N LEU A 459 -27.49 7.56 19.25
CA LEU A 459 -26.94 6.75 20.34
C LEU A 459 -25.77 7.44 21.07
N ALA A 460 -25.14 8.44 20.50
CA ALA A 460 -24.15 9.24 21.20
C ALA A 460 -24.74 9.94 22.46
N HIS A 461 -26.06 10.11 22.53
CA HIS A 461 -26.79 10.64 23.71
C HIS A 461 -27.15 9.59 24.76
N CYS A 462 -26.76 8.30 24.60
CA CYS A 462 -27.02 7.27 25.61
C CYS A 462 -26.23 7.48 26.93
N ILE A 463 -25.25 8.39 26.94
CA ILE A 463 -24.51 8.84 28.10
C ILE A 463 -24.73 10.35 28.33
N SER A 464 -24.68 10.82 29.58
CA SER A 464 -24.77 12.25 29.87
C SER A 464 -23.55 13.03 29.39
N GLY A 465 -23.64 14.37 29.30
CA GLY A 465 -22.51 15.23 28.95
C GLY A 465 -21.32 15.05 29.91
N ASP A 466 -21.57 14.96 31.21
CA ASP A 466 -20.52 14.71 32.22
C ASP A 466 -19.86 13.34 32.05
N GLN A 467 -20.65 12.31 31.70
CA GLN A 467 -20.10 10.99 31.39
C GLN A 467 -19.26 11.02 30.12
N LEU A 468 -19.70 11.74 29.07
CA LEU A 468 -18.94 11.94 27.85
C LEU A 468 -17.60 12.62 28.12
N GLN A 469 -17.62 13.72 28.86
CA GLN A 469 -16.39 14.44 29.24
C GLN A 469 -15.44 13.55 30.06
N GLY A 470 -15.99 12.79 31.03
CA GLY A 470 -15.23 11.81 31.79
C GLY A 470 -14.57 10.75 30.92
N LEU A 471 -15.35 10.15 30.01
CA LEU A 471 -14.87 9.15 29.05
C LEU A 471 -13.69 9.65 28.21
N LEU A 472 -13.84 10.84 27.60
CA LEU A 472 -12.80 11.42 26.74
C LEU A 472 -11.53 11.71 27.54
N ARG A 473 -11.66 12.31 28.73
CA ARG A 473 -10.53 12.58 29.62
C ARG A 473 -9.79 11.30 30.03
N ASP A 474 -10.53 10.27 30.44
CA ASP A 474 -9.95 9.04 30.98
C ASP A 474 -9.26 8.24 29.85
N LEU A 475 -9.87 8.19 28.66
CA LEU A 475 -9.28 7.53 27.49
C LEU A 475 -7.98 8.25 27.03
N LYS A 476 -7.99 9.58 26.96
CA LYS A 476 -6.82 10.39 26.63
C LYS A 476 -5.70 10.18 27.66
N SER A 477 -6.03 10.15 28.95
CA SER A 477 -5.07 9.90 30.03
C SER A 477 -4.46 8.50 29.97
N LEU A 478 -5.29 7.49 29.69
CA LEU A 478 -4.85 6.10 29.54
C LEU A 478 -3.87 5.95 28.38
N ILE A 479 -4.21 6.49 27.20
CA ILE A 479 -3.35 6.44 26.02
C ILE A 479 -2.02 7.14 26.33
N ARG A 480 -2.05 8.35 26.88
CA ARG A 480 -0.86 9.12 27.24
C ARG A 480 0.05 8.35 28.20
N SER A 481 -0.52 7.83 29.28
CA SER A 481 0.26 7.09 30.29
C SER A 481 0.85 5.78 29.73
N THR A 482 0.18 5.17 28.76
CA THR A 482 0.70 3.99 28.07
C THR A 482 1.89 4.36 27.20
N VAL A 483 1.73 5.38 26.34
CA VAL A 483 2.79 5.84 25.44
C VAL A 483 4.02 6.34 26.19
N ASP A 484 3.84 7.02 27.33
CA ASP A 484 4.97 7.54 28.13
C ASP A 484 5.91 6.41 28.59
N LYS A 485 5.39 5.20 28.80
CA LYS A 485 6.16 4.01 29.22
C LYS A 485 6.86 3.27 28.09
N LEU A 486 6.51 3.53 26.83
CA LEU A 486 7.13 2.85 25.69
C LEU A 486 8.56 3.35 25.46
N PRO A 487 9.49 2.50 24.99
CA PRO A 487 10.81 2.90 24.55
C PRO A 487 10.74 3.78 23.31
N THR A 488 11.83 4.47 22.98
CA THR A 488 11.96 5.15 21.70
C THR A 488 12.01 4.12 20.56
N HIS A 489 11.60 4.54 19.37
CA HIS A 489 11.68 3.70 18.17
C HIS A 489 13.12 3.26 17.88
N ASP A 490 14.10 4.17 18.01
CA ASP A 490 15.52 3.85 17.87
C ASP A 490 16.01 2.81 18.87
N ALA A 491 15.56 2.90 20.14
CA ALA A 491 15.91 1.89 21.14
C ALA A 491 15.31 0.51 20.77
N PHE A 492 14.09 0.48 20.22
CA PHE A 492 13.49 -0.75 19.73
C PHE A 492 14.29 -1.33 18.54
N LEU A 493 14.65 -0.53 17.54
CA LEU A 493 15.41 -0.98 16.39
C LEU A 493 16.81 -1.51 16.74
N LYS A 494 17.49 -0.85 17.67
CA LYS A 494 18.81 -1.29 18.18
C LYS A 494 18.76 -2.59 18.96
N ALA A 495 17.59 -2.96 19.46
CA ALA A 495 17.39 -4.21 20.21
C ALA A 495 17.05 -5.41 19.31
N GLN A 496 16.82 -5.20 17.98
CA GLN A 496 16.56 -6.27 17.04
C GLN A 496 17.85 -6.92 16.56
#